data_51a807194b6edd9942c3ea975f71ed7a
#
_entry.id   51a807194b6edd9942c3ea975f71ed7a
#
_cell.length_a   1.000
_cell.length_b   1.000
_cell.length_c   1.000
_cell.angle_alpha   90.00
_cell.angle_beta   90.00
_cell.angle_gamma   90.00
#
_symmetry.space_group_name_H-M   'P 1'
#
loop_
_entity.id
_entity.type
_entity.pdbx_description
1 polymer ?
#
loop_
_entity_poly.entity_id
_entity_poly.type
_entity_poly.pdbx_seq_one_letter_code
_entity_poly.pdbx_strand_id
1 'polypeptide(L)'
;MDRKRDIEKLYIGLMALKDNTGGFKFLKDPSLRNQCPKAGVYFFFDLSELREDGGTPRIVRVGTHAISETSKSTLWSRLAQHRGNIKNGAGNHRGSIFRKLVGISAIKYGNSSPIRTWGMKSSIGAVARDFDLNSSEVSRNELPLEKKVSEYIRDLPFLWLKIEDPAKGRAQRSIIERNTIALLSNYRRSPIDPSSKGWLGNHCDYGKGRKVMNSGLWNNDFVDEDYDPSFLGLLNTLIDEAEF
;
A
#
# COMPACT_ATOMS: atom_id res chain seq x y z
N MET A 1 18.49 19.15 4.77
CA MET A 1 17.61 18.09 5.32
C MET A 1 18.42 16.82 5.47
N ASP A 2 18.35 16.16 6.62
CA ASP A 2 18.97 14.86 6.84
C ASP A 2 17.90 13.76 6.71
N ARG A 3 17.70 13.30 5.46
CA ARG A 3 16.68 12.31 5.13
C ARG A 3 16.85 11.01 5.93
N LYS A 4 18.09 10.58 6.20
CA LYS A 4 18.36 9.37 6.98
C LYS A 4 17.82 9.52 8.41
N ARG A 5 18.13 10.63 9.06
CA ARG A 5 17.64 10.95 10.40
C ARG A 5 16.12 11.05 10.46
N ASP A 6 15.49 11.57 9.42
CA ASP A 6 14.04 11.69 9.38
C ASP A 6 13.35 10.35 9.15
N ILE A 7 13.97 9.44 8.36
CA ILE A 7 13.52 8.05 8.25
C ILE A 7 13.64 7.34 9.61
N GLU A 8 14.74 7.52 10.36
CA GLU A 8 14.87 6.95 11.71
C GLU A 8 13.75 7.41 12.64
N LYS A 9 13.44 8.71 12.67
CA LYS A 9 12.34 9.24 13.49
C LYS A 9 10.99 8.63 13.11
N LEU A 10 10.72 8.49 11.79
CA LEU A 10 9.51 7.85 11.31
C LEU A 10 9.38 6.42 11.85
N TYR A 11 10.44 5.63 11.74
CA TYR A 11 10.41 4.24 12.21
C TYR A 11 10.32 4.12 13.72
N ILE A 12 10.99 4.98 14.48
CA ILE A 12 10.85 5.05 15.95
C ILE A 12 9.38 5.27 16.32
N GLY A 13 8.70 6.25 15.73
CA GLY A 13 7.29 6.51 15.98
C GLY A 13 6.39 5.35 15.61
N LEU A 14 6.61 4.72 14.43
CA LEU A 14 5.80 3.58 14.00
C LEU A 14 6.05 2.30 14.81
N MET A 15 7.26 2.09 15.35
CA MET A 15 7.51 0.98 16.26
C MET A 15 6.85 1.22 17.62
N ALA A 16 6.84 2.45 18.13
CA ALA A 16 6.04 2.80 19.30
C ALA A 16 4.53 2.55 19.05
N LEU A 17 4.00 2.96 17.89
CA LEU A 17 2.63 2.65 17.49
C LEU A 17 2.36 1.14 17.47
N LYS A 18 3.29 0.34 16.92
CA LYS A 18 3.19 -1.12 16.90
C LYS A 18 3.07 -1.70 18.32
N ASP A 19 3.93 -1.25 19.23
CA ASP A 19 3.98 -1.77 20.60
C ASP A 19 2.69 -1.37 21.36
N ASN A 20 2.22 -0.14 21.20
CA ASN A 20 0.99 0.35 21.80
C ASN A 20 -0.27 -0.34 21.27
N THR A 21 -0.27 -0.79 20.00
CA THR A 21 -1.43 -1.47 19.38
C THR A 21 -1.40 -2.99 19.44
N GLY A 22 -0.49 -3.58 20.23
CA GLY A 22 -0.37 -5.02 20.40
C GLY A 22 0.26 -5.75 19.21
N GLY A 23 1.07 -5.06 18.41
CA GLY A 23 1.83 -5.67 17.32
C GLY A 23 1.28 -5.39 15.92
N PHE A 24 1.91 -6.01 14.94
CA PHE A 24 1.45 -5.95 13.56
C PHE A 24 0.12 -6.67 13.36
N LYS A 25 -0.68 -6.15 12.45
CA LYS A 25 -1.93 -6.71 11.99
C LYS A 25 -1.76 -7.36 10.62
N PHE A 26 -2.61 -8.35 10.29
CA PHE A 26 -2.59 -9.04 9.01
C PHE A 26 -3.99 -9.09 8.41
N LEU A 27 -4.13 -8.76 7.13
CA LEU A 27 -5.45 -8.74 6.47
C LEU A 27 -6.15 -10.10 6.40
N LYS A 28 -5.45 -11.19 6.71
CA LYS A 28 -6.04 -12.53 6.85
C LYS A 28 -6.87 -12.69 8.13
N ASP A 29 -6.67 -11.85 9.14
CA ASP A 29 -7.46 -11.89 10.38
C ASP A 29 -8.86 -11.30 10.15
N PRO A 30 -9.93 -12.10 10.32
CA PRO A 30 -11.31 -11.65 10.13
C PRO A 30 -11.78 -10.66 11.22
N SER A 31 -11.17 -10.67 12.40
CA SER A 31 -11.56 -9.82 13.54
C SER A 31 -11.25 -8.34 13.32
N LEU A 32 -10.29 -8.01 12.44
CA LEU A 32 -9.83 -6.65 12.18
C LEU A 32 -10.94 -5.69 11.72
N ARG A 33 -11.98 -6.21 11.09
CA ARG A 33 -13.09 -5.37 10.62
C ARG A 33 -13.72 -4.56 11.76
N ASN A 34 -13.86 -5.18 12.94
CA ASN A 34 -14.51 -4.56 14.09
C ASN A 34 -13.56 -3.66 14.90
N GLN A 35 -12.26 -3.81 14.68
CA GLN A 35 -11.22 -3.04 15.36
C GLN A 35 -10.75 -1.83 14.51
N CYS A 36 -11.00 -1.88 13.19
CA CYS A 36 -10.49 -0.88 12.27
C CYS A 36 -11.15 0.48 12.49
N PRO A 37 -10.38 1.56 12.69
CA PRO A 37 -10.93 2.89 12.82
C PRO A 37 -11.66 3.30 11.52
N LYS A 38 -12.62 4.20 11.64
CA LYS A 38 -13.36 4.71 10.48
C LYS A 38 -12.45 5.44 9.51
N ALA A 39 -11.49 6.20 10.03
CA ALA A 39 -10.55 7.00 9.27
C ALA A 39 -9.12 6.83 9.78
N GLY A 40 -8.13 6.91 8.88
CA GLY A 40 -6.72 6.78 9.23
C GLY A 40 -5.80 6.55 8.04
N VAL A 41 -4.53 6.35 8.35
CA VAL A 41 -3.46 5.99 7.42
C VAL A 41 -2.96 4.58 7.76
N TYR A 42 -2.65 3.77 6.76
CA TYR A 42 -2.07 2.44 6.92
C TYR A 42 -0.65 2.38 6.36
N PHE A 43 0.18 1.54 6.98
CA PHE A 43 1.57 1.31 6.63
C PHE A 43 1.78 -0.20 6.51
N PHE A 44 1.98 -0.73 5.29
CA PHE A 44 2.35 -2.12 5.07
C PHE A 44 3.86 -2.28 5.12
N PHE A 45 4.31 -3.31 5.80
CA PHE A 45 5.70 -3.72 5.88
C PHE A 45 5.88 -5.04 5.12
N ASP A 46 7.13 -5.39 4.84
CA ASP A 46 7.47 -6.70 4.28
C ASP A 46 8.58 -7.32 5.15
N LEU A 47 8.27 -8.47 5.77
CA LEU A 47 9.21 -9.15 6.67
C LEU A 47 10.43 -9.74 5.94
N SER A 48 10.33 -9.92 4.63
CA SER A 48 11.47 -10.36 3.80
C SER A 48 12.38 -9.21 3.36
N GLU A 49 11.94 -7.97 3.58
CA GLU A 49 12.63 -6.75 3.21
C GLU A 49 13.07 -6.00 4.48
N LEU A 50 14.32 -6.14 4.85
CA LEU A 50 14.86 -5.48 6.03
C LEU A 50 15.50 -4.14 5.66
N ARG A 51 15.48 -3.21 6.59
CA ARG A 51 16.27 -1.99 6.55
C ARG A 51 17.77 -2.31 6.67
N GLU A 52 18.60 -1.31 6.42
CA GLU A 52 20.06 -1.44 6.57
C GLU A 52 20.50 -1.74 8.02
N ASP A 53 19.62 -1.52 9.01
CA ASP A 53 19.85 -1.93 10.42
C ASP A 53 19.80 -3.46 10.61
N GLY A 54 19.33 -4.21 9.61
CA GLY A 54 19.28 -5.67 9.59
C GLY A 54 18.20 -6.30 10.48
N GLY A 55 17.39 -5.50 11.19
CA GLY A 55 16.38 -6.00 12.13
C GLY A 55 14.96 -5.51 11.88
N THR A 56 14.82 -4.31 11.36
CA THR A 56 13.51 -3.68 11.16
C THR A 56 12.96 -3.94 9.75
N PRO A 57 11.73 -4.46 9.59
CA PRO A 57 11.14 -4.64 8.27
C PRO A 57 10.87 -3.29 7.60
N ARG A 58 11.08 -3.22 6.28
CA ARG A 58 10.82 -2.02 5.49
C ARG A 58 9.32 -1.78 5.31
N ILE A 59 8.94 -0.51 5.36
CA ILE A 59 7.64 -0.10 4.84
C ILE A 59 7.70 -0.21 3.32
N VAL A 60 6.73 -0.95 2.76
CA VAL A 60 6.64 -1.17 1.31
C VAL A 60 5.42 -0.48 0.70
N ARG A 61 4.45 -0.04 1.51
CA ARG A 61 3.31 0.74 1.05
C ARG A 61 2.71 1.59 2.15
N VAL A 62 2.34 2.81 1.80
CA VAL A 62 1.56 3.73 2.65
C VAL A 62 0.28 4.09 1.91
N GLY A 63 -0.81 4.32 2.63
CA GLY A 63 -2.03 4.77 2.01
C GLY A 63 -3.13 5.13 3.00
N THR A 64 -4.16 5.79 2.47
CA THR A 64 -5.39 6.12 3.16
C THR A 64 -6.61 5.78 2.30
N HIS A 65 -7.79 6.09 2.78
CA HIS A 65 -9.02 6.03 2.00
C HIS A 65 -9.39 7.41 1.46
N ALA A 66 -10.44 7.49 0.62
CA ALA A 66 -10.84 8.75 -0.01
C ALA A 66 -11.03 9.88 1.01
N ILE A 67 -10.45 11.04 0.69
CA ILE A 67 -10.40 12.23 1.56
C ILE A 67 -11.54 13.21 1.22
N SER A 68 -12.28 12.96 0.12
CA SER A 68 -13.42 13.82 -0.29
C SER A 68 -14.49 13.82 0.79
N GLU A 69 -15.00 15.01 1.15
CA GLU A 69 -16.10 15.19 2.10
C GLU A 69 -17.38 14.43 1.72
N THR A 70 -17.60 14.20 0.44
CA THR A 70 -18.75 13.43 -0.07
C THR A 70 -18.52 11.92 -0.06
N SER A 71 -17.29 11.46 0.20
CA SER A 71 -16.96 10.04 0.18
C SER A 71 -17.44 9.33 1.44
N LYS A 72 -18.24 8.28 1.25
CA LYS A 72 -18.61 7.33 2.32
C LYS A 72 -17.58 6.23 2.55
N SER A 73 -16.41 6.31 1.90
CA SER A 73 -15.34 5.33 2.04
C SER A 73 -14.74 5.36 3.44
N THR A 74 -14.48 4.19 3.99
CA THR A 74 -13.81 4.02 5.30
C THR A 74 -12.45 3.39 5.11
N LEU A 75 -11.58 3.49 6.12
CA LEU A 75 -10.29 2.81 6.14
C LEU A 75 -10.46 1.31 5.89
N TRP A 76 -11.43 0.68 6.57
CA TRP A 76 -11.72 -0.73 6.35
C TRP A 76 -12.16 -1.04 4.92
N SER A 77 -13.02 -0.21 4.31
CA SER A 77 -13.44 -0.44 2.92
C SER A 77 -12.25 -0.46 1.96
N ARG A 78 -11.26 0.41 2.21
CA ARG A 78 -10.01 0.44 1.43
C ARG A 78 -9.13 -0.78 1.67
N LEU A 79 -8.91 -1.15 2.93
CA LEU A 79 -8.16 -2.35 3.31
C LEU A 79 -8.83 -3.64 2.78
N ALA A 80 -10.15 -3.71 2.82
CA ALA A 80 -10.91 -4.83 2.26
C ALA A 80 -10.76 -4.96 0.73
N GLN A 81 -10.66 -3.84 0.00
CA GLN A 81 -10.33 -3.86 -1.43
C GLN A 81 -8.94 -4.46 -1.69
N HIS A 82 -7.96 -4.14 -0.84
CA HIS A 82 -6.63 -4.73 -0.94
C HIS A 82 -6.65 -6.22 -0.60
N ARG A 83 -7.34 -6.60 0.47
CA ARG A 83 -7.46 -7.97 0.96
C ARG A 83 -8.07 -8.93 -0.04
N GLY A 84 -9.05 -8.47 -0.82
CA GLY A 84 -9.91 -9.33 -1.62
C GLY A 84 -10.89 -10.16 -0.77
N ASN A 85 -11.55 -11.11 -1.40
CA ASN A 85 -12.55 -11.97 -0.78
C ASN A 85 -11.89 -13.14 -0.04
N ILE A 86 -12.10 -13.23 1.27
CA ILE A 86 -11.51 -14.30 2.10
C ILE A 86 -12.04 -15.69 1.72
N LYS A 87 -13.32 -15.81 1.35
CA LYS A 87 -13.96 -17.11 1.12
C LYS A 87 -13.41 -17.84 -0.10
N ASN A 88 -13.17 -17.11 -1.20
CA ASN A 88 -12.73 -17.71 -2.46
C ASN A 88 -11.36 -17.26 -2.95
N GLY A 89 -10.68 -16.38 -2.20
CA GLY A 89 -9.39 -15.81 -2.55
C GLY A 89 -9.43 -14.77 -3.67
N ALA A 90 -10.54 -14.58 -4.35
CA ALA A 90 -10.68 -13.65 -5.46
C ALA A 90 -10.50 -12.19 -5.00
N GLY A 91 -10.18 -11.33 -5.95
CA GLY A 91 -10.07 -9.89 -5.73
C GLY A 91 -10.53 -9.09 -6.94
N ASN A 92 -10.30 -7.80 -6.90
CA ASN A 92 -10.53 -6.91 -8.02
C ASN A 92 -9.40 -5.88 -8.11
N HIS A 93 -8.42 -6.16 -8.95
CA HIS A 93 -7.30 -5.24 -9.18
C HIS A 93 -7.72 -3.91 -9.80
N ARG A 94 -8.89 -3.84 -10.46
CA ARG A 94 -9.44 -2.60 -11.03
C ARG A 94 -9.88 -1.61 -9.96
N GLY A 95 -10.26 -2.10 -8.78
CA GLY A 95 -10.60 -1.28 -7.61
C GLY A 95 -9.41 -0.94 -6.72
N SER A 96 -8.22 -1.52 -6.97
CA SER A 96 -7.06 -1.37 -6.11
C SER A 96 -5.77 -1.30 -6.92
N ILE A 97 -5.18 -0.10 -7.00
CA ILE A 97 -3.87 0.08 -7.64
C ILE A 97 -2.79 -0.82 -7.01
N PHE A 98 -2.83 -1.06 -5.70
CA PHE A 98 -1.91 -1.96 -5.03
C PHE A 98 -1.99 -3.38 -5.61
N ARG A 99 -3.19 -3.95 -5.71
CA ARG A 99 -3.41 -5.27 -6.33
C ARG A 99 -2.93 -5.30 -7.78
N LYS A 100 -3.23 -4.24 -8.53
CA LYS A 100 -2.79 -4.11 -9.92
C LYS A 100 -1.27 -4.19 -10.06
N LEU A 101 -0.54 -3.43 -9.25
CA LEU A 101 0.92 -3.36 -9.28
C LEU A 101 1.55 -4.70 -8.87
N VAL A 102 1.07 -5.32 -7.78
CA VAL A 102 1.53 -6.64 -7.34
C VAL A 102 1.32 -7.69 -8.43
N GLY A 103 0.15 -7.69 -9.08
CA GLY A 103 -0.13 -8.66 -10.16
C GLY A 103 0.74 -8.45 -11.41
N ILE A 104 1.01 -7.20 -11.81
CA ILE A 104 1.94 -6.90 -12.90
C ILE A 104 3.33 -7.46 -12.58
N SER A 105 3.81 -7.24 -11.36
CA SER A 105 5.09 -7.76 -10.90
C SER A 105 5.13 -9.28 -10.87
N ALA A 106 4.06 -9.92 -10.40
CA ALA A 106 3.96 -11.38 -10.34
C ALA A 106 3.96 -12.04 -11.73
N ILE A 107 3.32 -11.43 -12.72
CA ILE A 107 3.38 -11.89 -14.12
C ILE A 107 4.82 -11.85 -14.63
N LYS A 108 5.51 -10.74 -14.41
CA LYS A 108 6.89 -10.55 -14.88
C LYS A 108 7.88 -11.48 -14.16
N TYR A 109 7.78 -11.57 -12.84
CA TYR A 109 8.63 -12.44 -12.02
C TYR A 109 8.51 -13.91 -12.40
N GLY A 110 7.28 -14.39 -12.62
CA GLY A 110 7.00 -15.80 -12.88
C GLY A 110 7.24 -16.26 -14.33
N ASN A 111 7.70 -15.38 -15.24
CA ASN A 111 7.75 -15.64 -16.69
C ASN A 111 6.44 -16.30 -17.20
N SER A 112 5.34 -16.01 -16.52
CA SER A 112 4.03 -16.58 -16.84
C SER A 112 3.51 -15.94 -18.12
N SER A 113 2.71 -16.69 -18.87
CA SER A 113 1.99 -16.15 -20.02
C SER A 113 1.21 -14.90 -19.59
N PRO A 114 1.35 -13.79 -20.29
CA PRO A 114 0.72 -12.53 -19.88
C PRO A 114 -0.79 -12.69 -19.89
N ILE A 115 -1.43 -12.34 -18.77
CA ILE A 115 -2.89 -12.20 -18.73
C ILE A 115 -3.19 -10.85 -19.38
N ARG A 116 -3.53 -10.85 -20.67
CA ARG A 116 -3.68 -9.65 -21.50
C ARG A 116 -4.67 -8.62 -20.93
N THR A 117 -5.65 -9.10 -20.17
CA THR A 117 -6.68 -8.27 -19.56
C THR A 117 -6.27 -7.63 -18.24
N TRP A 118 -5.15 -8.10 -17.62
CA TRP A 118 -4.68 -7.59 -16.34
C TRP A 118 -4.19 -6.13 -16.45
N GLY A 119 -4.66 -5.30 -15.53
CA GLY A 119 -4.26 -3.89 -15.48
C GLY A 119 -4.91 -3.00 -16.53
N MET A 120 -5.72 -3.56 -17.42
CA MET A 120 -6.50 -2.81 -18.40
C MET A 120 -7.59 -1.99 -17.70
N LYS A 121 -8.46 -1.37 -18.41
CA LYS A 121 -9.51 -0.41 -17.99
C LYS A 121 -10.16 -0.69 -16.62
N SER A 122 -10.84 0.31 -16.08
CA SER A 122 -11.54 0.21 -14.79
C SER A 122 -12.79 -0.66 -14.79
N SER A 123 -13.37 -0.95 -15.97
CA SER A 123 -14.59 -1.75 -16.12
C SER A 123 -14.30 -3.06 -16.82
N ILE A 124 -14.69 -4.17 -16.15
CA ILE A 124 -14.55 -5.51 -16.72
C ILE A 124 -15.33 -5.67 -18.03
N GLY A 125 -16.52 -5.05 -18.13
CA GLY A 125 -17.32 -5.08 -19.34
C GLY A 125 -16.67 -4.33 -20.52
N ALA A 126 -15.91 -3.28 -20.26
CA ALA A 126 -15.15 -2.60 -21.30
C ALA A 126 -13.98 -3.46 -21.80
N VAL A 127 -13.28 -4.11 -20.87
CA VAL A 127 -12.20 -5.06 -21.20
C VAL A 127 -12.75 -6.25 -21.99
N ALA A 128 -13.88 -6.82 -21.56
CA ALA A 128 -14.52 -7.95 -22.25
C ALA A 128 -14.82 -7.61 -23.72
N ARG A 129 -15.38 -6.44 -23.99
CA ARG A 129 -15.63 -5.98 -25.38
C ARG A 129 -14.37 -5.79 -26.21
N ASP A 130 -13.30 -5.24 -25.61
CA ASP A 130 -12.03 -4.99 -26.32
C ASP A 130 -11.32 -6.29 -26.73
N PHE A 131 -11.58 -7.39 -26.03
CA PHE A 131 -10.95 -8.69 -26.27
C PHE A 131 -11.88 -9.75 -26.87
N ASP A 132 -13.10 -9.34 -27.27
CA ASP A 132 -14.13 -10.27 -27.76
C ASP A 132 -14.41 -11.43 -26.78
N LEU A 133 -14.54 -11.07 -25.51
CA LEU A 133 -14.82 -12.00 -24.40
C LEU A 133 -16.10 -11.54 -23.68
N ASN A 134 -16.68 -12.43 -22.89
CA ASN A 134 -17.65 -12.02 -21.90
C ASN A 134 -16.99 -11.75 -20.53
N SER A 135 -17.69 -11.03 -19.66
CA SER A 135 -17.15 -10.66 -18.32
C SER A 135 -16.80 -11.87 -17.45
N SER A 136 -17.50 -13.00 -17.64
CA SER A 136 -17.24 -14.24 -16.90
C SER A 136 -15.94 -14.89 -17.33
N GLU A 137 -15.62 -14.85 -18.62
CA GLU A 137 -14.36 -15.35 -19.17
C GLU A 137 -13.18 -14.50 -18.68
N VAL A 138 -13.30 -13.17 -18.73
CA VAL A 138 -12.28 -12.28 -18.18
C VAL A 138 -12.03 -12.59 -16.70
N SER A 139 -13.11 -12.71 -15.90
CA SER A 139 -13.00 -13.04 -14.47
C SER A 139 -12.33 -14.40 -14.25
N ARG A 140 -12.68 -15.41 -15.04
CA ARG A 140 -12.10 -16.76 -14.94
C ARG A 140 -10.60 -16.75 -15.25
N ASN A 141 -10.21 -16.02 -16.28
CA ASN A 141 -8.81 -15.91 -16.70
C ASN A 141 -7.94 -15.18 -15.69
N GLU A 142 -8.50 -14.16 -15.00
CA GLU A 142 -7.79 -13.35 -14.00
C GLU A 142 -7.78 -14.02 -12.61
N LEU A 143 -8.73 -14.91 -12.30
CA LEU A 143 -8.91 -15.48 -10.96
C LEU A 143 -7.65 -16.13 -10.36
N PRO A 144 -6.83 -16.90 -11.08
CA PRO A 144 -5.62 -17.50 -10.50
C PRO A 144 -4.63 -16.43 -10.02
N LEU A 145 -4.47 -15.36 -10.79
CA LEU A 145 -3.59 -14.26 -10.40
C LEU A 145 -4.17 -13.43 -9.26
N GLU A 146 -5.50 -13.15 -9.29
CA GLU A 146 -6.18 -12.46 -8.19
C GLU A 146 -6.00 -13.20 -6.86
N LYS A 147 -6.01 -14.54 -6.86
CA LYS A 147 -5.75 -15.37 -5.66
C LYS A 147 -4.32 -15.18 -5.16
N LYS A 148 -3.31 -15.30 -6.02
CA LYS A 148 -1.90 -15.08 -5.68
C LYS A 148 -1.66 -13.68 -5.11
N VAL A 149 -2.25 -12.67 -5.73
CA VAL A 149 -2.18 -11.28 -5.24
C VAL A 149 -2.84 -11.14 -3.86
N SER A 150 -3.97 -11.82 -3.64
CA SER A 150 -4.64 -11.81 -2.33
C SER A 150 -3.78 -12.46 -1.25
N GLU A 151 -3.14 -13.58 -1.54
CA GLU A 151 -2.23 -14.28 -0.63
C GLU A 151 -1.05 -13.38 -0.25
N TYR A 152 -0.35 -12.83 -1.26
CA TYR A 152 0.77 -11.92 -1.03
C TYR A 152 0.39 -10.74 -0.13
N ILE A 153 -0.69 -10.02 -0.44
CA ILE A 153 -1.08 -8.82 0.31
C ILE A 153 -1.55 -9.16 1.73
N ARG A 154 -2.21 -10.31 1.93
CA ARG A 154 -2.69 -10.76 3.24
C ARG A 154 -1.55 -11.16 4.19
N ASP A 155 -0.42 -11.58 3.64
CA ASP A 155 0.75 -11.99 4.42
C ASP A 155 1.65 -10.80 4.78
N LEU A 156 1.45 -9.64 4.17
CA LEU A 156 2.15 -8.42 4.57
C LEU A 156 1.61 -7.92 5.93
N PRO A 157 2.48 -7.77 6.94
CA PRO A 157 2.09 -7.10 8.18
C PRO A 157 1.82 -5.62 7.93
N PHE A 158 0.88 -5.06 8.68
CA PHE A 158 0.61 -3.64 8.59
C PHE A 158 0.23 -3.03 9.95
N LEU A 159 0.37 -1.71 10.01
CA LEU A 159 -0.15 -0.87 11.08
C LEU A 159 -1.19 0.09 10.50
N TRP A 160 -2.10 0.54 11.33
CA TRP A 160 -2.91 1.72 11.06
C TRP A 160 -2.77 2.75 12.16
N LEU A 161 -2.84 4.00 11.79
CA LEU A 161 -2.98 5.12 12.70
C LEU A 161 -4.37 5.74 12.49
N LYS A 162 -5.17 5.77 13.56
CA LYS A 162 -6.46 6.46 13.56
C LYS A 162 -6.21 7.95 13.38
N ILE A 163 -6.83 8.56 12.41
CA ILE A 163 -6.75 10.01 12.17
C ILE A 163 -8.13 10.48 11.73
N GLU A 164 -8.72 11.34 12.51
CA GLU A 164 -9.96 12.04 12.20
C GLU A 164 -9.60 13.43 11.65
N ASP A 165 -9.87 13.66 10.36
CA ASP A 165 -9.55 14.94 9.76
C ASP A 165 -10.42 16.06 10.37
N PRO A 166 -9.85 17.25 10.58
CA PRO A 166 -10.62 18.39 11.06
C PRO A 166 -11.71 18.78 10.06
N ALA A 167 -12.82 19.30 10.56
CA ALA A 167 -13.96 19.72 9.74
C ALA A 167 -13.60 20.83 8.73
N LYS A 168 -12.55 21.60 9.03
CA LYS A 168 -12.00 22.64 8.15
C LYS A 168 -10.48 22.55 8.13
N GLY A 169 -9.89 22.84 6.99
CA GLY A 169 -8.43 22.84 6.82
C GLY A 169 -7.94 21.65 5.99
N ARG A 170 -6.61 21.44 5.99
CA ARG A 170 -5.98 20.39 5.21
C ARG A 170 -6.11 19.06 5.93
N ALA A 171 -6.54 18.04 5.21
CA ALA A 171 -6.69 16.69 5.78
C ALA A 171 -5.35 16.14 6.30
N GLN A 172 -5.28 15.87 7.60
CA GLN A 172 -4.07 15.35 8.26
C GLN A 172 -3.64 14.01 7.67
N ARG A 173 -4.61 13.16 7.29
CA ARG A 173 -4.34 11.88 6.61
C ARG A 173 -3.56 12.07 5.31
N SER A 174 -3.91 13.10 4.53
CA SER A 174 -3.20 13.44 3.28
C SER A 174 -1.77 13.94 3.55
N ILE A 175 -1.57 14.72 4.60
CA ILE A 175 -0.25 15.20 5.01
C ILE A 175 0.64 14.02 5.38
N ILE A 176 0.16 13.12 6.24
CA ILE A 176 0.91 11.95 6.69
C ILE A 176 1.20 11.00 5.51
N GLU A 177 0.19 10.62 4.71
CA GLU A 177 0.38 9.72 3.56
C GLU A 177 1.42 10.26 2.58
N ARG A 178 1.21 11.50 2.07
CA ARG A 178 2.06 12.10 1.05
C ARG A 178 3.50 12.24 1.51
N ASN A 179 3.71 12.82 2.69
CA ASN A 179 5.05 13.06 3.20
C ASN A 179 5.78 11.78 3.59
N THR A 180 5.09 10.77 4.12
CA THR A 180 5.70 9.46 4.39
C THR A 180 6.15 8.77 3.10
N ILE A 181 5.32 8.78 2.05
CA ILE A 181 5.70 8.20 0.74
C ILE A 181 6.91 8.95 0.17
N ALA A 182 6.87 10.27 0.16
CA ALA A 182 7.95 11.11 -0.37
C ALA A 182 9.26 10.94 0.42
N LEU A 183 9.21 10.83 1.75
CA LEU A 183 10.37 10.58 2.61
C LEU A 183 11.03 9.23 2.32
N LEU A 184 10.22 8.16 2.24
CA LEU A 184 10.70 6.78 2.05
C LEU A 184 11.16 6.49 0.62
N SER A 185 10.68 7.23 -0.37
CA SER A 185 10.94 6.98 -1.78
C SER A 185 12.41 7.15 -2.15
N ASN A 186 12.98 6.15 -2.83
CA ASN A 186 14.30 6.22 -3.45
C ASN A 186 14.27 6.70 -4.91
N TYR A 187 13.09 7.08 -5.42
CA TYR A 187 12.92 7.52 -6.80
C TYR A 187 13.77 8.77 -7.10
N ARG A 188 14.73 8.65 -8.03
CA ARG A 188 15.67 9.72 -8.41
C ARG A 188 16.47 10.33 -7.25
N ARG A 189 16.75 9.54 -6.22
CA ARG A 189 17.51 9.94 -5.03
C ARG A 189 18.55 8.89 -4.68
N SER A 190 19.56 9.28 -3.90
CA SER A 190 20.46 8.32 -3.27
C SER A 190 19.65 7.37 -2.38
N PRO A 191 19.72 6.05 -2.60
CA PRO A 191 18.90 5.12 -1.87
C PRO A 191 19.25 5.07 -0.39
N ILE A 192 18.23 4.99 0.45
CA ILE A 192 18.30 4.68 1.87
C ILE A 192 17.34 3.51 2.09
N ASP A 193 17.77 2.47 2.82
CA ASP A 193 17.02 1.25 2.98
C ASP A 193 16.49 0.69 1.63
N PRO A 194 17.34 0.44 0.63
CA PRO A 194 16.90 0.01 -0.68
C PRO A 194 16.18 -1.34 -0.63
N SER A 195 15.35 -1.63 -1.62
CA SER A 195 14.76 -2.96 -1.77
C SER A 195 15.84 -4.00 -2.02
N SER A 196 15.65 -5.21 -1.47
CA SER A 196 16.50 -6.34 -1.78
C SER A 196 16.38 -6.74 -3.27
N LYS A 197 17.36 -7.48 -3.79
CA LYS A 197 17.29 -8.01 -5.17
C LYS A 197 16.09 -8.94 -5.38
N GLY A 198 15.61 -9.58 -4.31
CA GLY A 198 14.48 -10.51 -4.34
C GLY A 198 13.11 -9.84 -4.22
N TRP A 199 13.05 -8.54 -3.96
CA TRP A 199 11.76 -7.89 -3.79
C TRP A 199 10.89 -7.96 -5.06
N LEU A 200 9.67 -8.43 -4.90
CA LEU A 200 8.74 -8.60 -6.02
C LEU A 200 8.51 -7.30 -6.82
N GLY A 201 8.52 -6.15 -6.16
CA GLY A 201 8.35 -4.84 -6.79
C GLY A 201 9.43 -4.46 -7.80
N ASN A 202 10.60 -5.09 -7.76
CA ASN A 202 11.66 -4.89 -8.75
C ASN A 202 11.24 -5.33 -10.18
N HIS A 203 10.19 -6.12 -10.29
CA HIS A 203 9.62 -6.58 -11.57
C HIS A 203 8.45 -5.72 -12.04
N CYS A 204 8.12 -4.62 -11.35
CA CYS A 204 7.01 -3.75 -11.71
C CYS A 204 7.42 -2.75 -12.79
N ASP A 205 7.01 -2.99 -14.02
CA ASP A 205 7.25 -2.08 -15.15
C ASP A 205 6.09 -1.11 -15.43
N TYR A 206 5.16 -0.97 -14.48
CA TYR A 206 3.98 -0.13 -14.62
C TYR A 206 4.32 1.35 -14.73
N GLY A 207 3.77 1.99 -15.76
CA GLY A 207 3.80 3.44 -15.95
C GLY A 207 5.17 4.01 -16.34
N LYS A 208 5.16 5.30 -16.68
CA LYS A 208 6.41 6.02 -17.00
C LYS A 208 7.29 6.11 -15.76
N GLY A 209 8.60 5.87 -15.96
CA GLY A 209 9.60 6.00 -14.89
C GLY A 209 9.67 4.83 -13.91
N ARG A 210 8.87 3.77 -14.11
CA ARG A 210 8.90 2.55 -13.25
C ARG A 210 8.91 2.90 -11.76
N LYS A 211 7.97 3.74 -11.35
CA LYS A 211 7.96 4.39 -10.05
C LYS A 211 8.03 3.40 -8.88
N VAL A 212 7.34 2.26 -8.95
CA VAL A 212 7.37 1.21 -7.91
C VAL A 212 8.79 0.66 -7.75
N MET A 213 9.38 0.18 -8.84
CA MET A 213 10.71 -0.41 -8.84
C MET A 213 11.77 0.58 -8.34
N ASN A 214 11.72 1.82 -8.81
CA ASN A 214 12.74 2.82 -8.51
C ASN A 214 12.55 3.50 -7.14
N SER A 215 11.34 3.50 -6.58
CA SER A 215 11.09 4.03 -5.24
C SER A 215 11.34 3.01 -4.13
N GLY A 216 11.21 1.71 -4.43
CA GLY A 216 11.18 0.65 -3.43
C GLY A 216 9.84 0.54 -2.69
N LEU A 217 8.76 1.14 -3.23
CA LEU A 217 7.44 1.20 -2.61
C LEU A 217 6.36 0.73 -3.59
N TRP A 218 5.33 0.06 -3.09
CA TRP A 218 4.11 -0.23 -3.85
C TRP A 218 3.22 1.01 -4.05
N ASN A 219 3.82 2.19 -4.10
CA ASN A 219 3.18 3.46 -4.37
C ASN A 219 3.55 3.97 -5.77
N ASN A 220 2.59 4.59 -6.45
CA ASN A 220 2.81 5.22 -7.74
C ASN A 220 2.72 6.76 -7.64
N ASP A 221 1.92 7.25 -6.70
CA ASP A 221 1.74 8.66 -6.41
C ASP A 221 2.69 9.11 -5.30
N PHE A 222 3.07 10.38 -5.29
CA PHE A 222 3.91 11.06 -4.31
C PHE A 222 5.38 10.58 -4.20
N VAL A 223 5.78 9.54 -4.94
CA VAL A 223 7.15 8.98 -4.85
C VAL A 223 8.21 9.89 -5.48
N ASP A 224 7.82 10.82 -6.34
CA ASP A 224 8.65 11.81 -7.02
C ASP A 224 8.56 13.22 -6.42
N GLU A 225 7.94 13.34 -5.25
CA GLU A 225 7.75 14.61 -4.55
C GLU A 225 8.75 14.79 -3.42
N ASP A 226 8.93 16.04 -2.99
CA ASP A 226 9.66 16.37 -1.77
C ASP A 226 8.74 16.29 -0.56
N TYR A 227 9.30 15.88 0.59
CA TYR A 227 8.58 15.84 1.85
C TYR A 227 8.87 17.10 2.69
N ASP A 228 7.92 17.49 3.51
CA ASP A 228 8.07 18.49 4.55
C ASP A 228 8.36 17.80 5.89
N PRO A 229 9.58 17.94 6.48
CA PRO A 229 9.92 17.24 7.72
C PRO A 229 9.06 17.61 8.92
N SER A 230 8.32 18.72 8.88
CA SER A 230 7.39 19.10 9.96
C SER A 230 6.27 18.07 10.17
N PHE A 231 5.95 17.24 9.15
CA PHE A 231 4.95 16.18 9.28
C PHE A 231 5.30 15.14 10.35
N LEU A 232 6.59 14.95 10.67
CA LEU A 232 7.03 14.01 11.71
C LEU A 232 6.58 14.46 13.11
N GLY A 233 6.55 15.78 13.35
CA GLY A 233 5.97 16.32 14.58
C GLY A 233 4.47 16.00 14.69
N LEU A 234 3.72 16.25 13.60
CA LEU A 234 2.30 15.90 13.53
C LEU A 234 2.09 14.37 13.72
N LEU A 235 2.90 13.55 13.06
CA LEU A 235 2.80 12.09 13.19
C LEU A 235 2.99 11.63 14.64
N ASN A 236 4.03 12.13 15.33
CA ASN A 236 4.30 11.76 16.70
C ASN A 236 3.16 12.21 17.64
N THR A 237 2.67 13.45 17.49
CA THR A 237 1.49 13.90 18.25
C THR A 237 0.29 12.97 18.06
N LEU A 238 0.00 12.59 16.82
CA LEU A 238 -1.12 11.68 16.52
C LEU A 238 -0.91 10.25 17.06
N ILE A 239 0.33 9.79 17.17
CA ILE A 239 0.66 8.49 17.78
C ILE A 239 0.49 8.56 19.31
N ASP A 240 0.96 9.65 19.93
CA ASP A 240 0.88 9.83 21.39
C ASP A 240 -0.58 10.05 21.86
N GLU A 241 -1.40 10.69 21.04
CA GLU A 241 -2.83 10.92 21.32
C GLU A 241 -3.73 9.73 20.96
N ALA A 242 -3.19 8.71 20.26
CA ALA A 242 -3.99 7.56 19.86
C ALA A 242 -4.47 6.79 21.10
N GLU A 243 -5.76 6.82 21.37
CA GLU A 243 -6.42 5.92 22.31
C GLU A 243 -6.46 4.51 21.69
N PHE A 244 -5.99 3.50 22.44
CA PHE A 244 -5.85 2.11 22.03
C PHE A 244 -6.85 1.21 22.76
#